data_06f8b4f0fe09ed9da0a6d2997982ce31
#
_entry.id   06f8b4f0fe09ed9da0a6d2997982ce31
#
_cell.length_a   1.000
_cell.length_b   1.000
_cell.length_c   1.000
_cell.angle_alpha   90.00
_cell.angle_beta   90.00
_cell.angle_gamma   90.00
#
_symmetry.space_group_name_H-M   'P 1'
#
loop_
_entity.id
_entity.type
_entity.pdbx_description
1 polymer ?
#
loop_
_entity_poly.entity_id
_entity_poly.type
_entity_poly.pdbx_seq_one_letter_code
_entity_poly.pdbx_strand_id
1 'polypeptide(L)'
;MNLFDTDGRMEDVGPGYRMRRLEVYNWGTFDGAVWPFELGGNTSLLTGEIGSGKSTLVDAILTLLIPQPKINYNKAADSGSRERSLTSYVRGYYAKRSNASGEEEPVALRDKNKYSVILAVFSDVEKDSYVTLAQVFFFQPGSERPARFFVVAERSLSIKKDFGGFGNNISDLKKRLKKSLYVEVFNDYTSYAVKFKSLFGIVSDDALDLFQQTVSMKKVNGITDFVRKNMLGDVDRAEMEENIQRLLTRFHDLKSIHDAIVRDREKIDLLRTIVKASDTYDACLLKESELSLMEEGVQPYLAREEIKLLTEALKESNRQQEEMRARRTSFEAELTHALEDIDAKKKEMWQNGGNRLHDAEKELKNCEKDLAQVRKQAENYHFYADVLGLSVPVVLEDFLTRRKEL
;
A
#
# COMPACT_ATOMS: atom_id res chain seq x y z
N MET A 1 -39.95 -1.25 10.76
CA MET A 1 -38.93 -0.50 9.99
C MET A 1 -37.59 -0.86 10.63
N ASN A 2 -36.89 -1.87 10.05
CA ASN A 2 -35.67 -2.40 10.61
C ASN A 2 -34.53 -1.43 10.29
N LEU A 3 -33.89 -0.88 11.31
CA LEU A 3 -32.80 0.09 11.23
C LEU A 3 -31.46 -0.55 10.76
N PHE A 4 -31.47 -1.82 10.36
CA PHE A 4 -30.25 -2.60 9.98
C PHE A 4 -30.37 -3.29 8.61
N ASP A 5 -31.36 -2.95 7.79
CA ASP A 5 -31.32 -3.31 6.37
C ASP A 5 -30.40 -2.32 5.63
N THR A 6 -29.11 -2.52 5.76
CA THR A 6 -28.14 -2.00 4.83
C THR A 6 -28.23 -2.87 3.58
N ASP A 7 -29.00 -2.41 2.62
CA ASP A 7 -28.94 -2.79 1.22
C ASP A 7 -27.45 -2.96 0.83
N GLY A 8 -27.14 -4.12 0.23
CA GLY A 8 -25.77 -4.49 -0.18
C GLY A 8 -25.19 -3.61 -1.28
N ARG A 9 -25.14 -2.31 -1.07
CA ARG A 9 -24.24 -1.42 -1.79
C ARG A 9 -22.86 -1.74 -1.27
N MET A 10 -21.99 -2.28 -2.12
CA MET A 10 -20.56 -2.17 -1.95
C MET A 10 -20.30 -0.68 -1.66
N GLU A 11 -20.05 -0.35 -0.39
CA GLU A 11 -19.54 0.97 -0.04
C GLU A 11 -18.32 1.19 -0.91
N ASP A 12 -18.30 2.34 -1.57
CA ASP A 12 -17.22 2.77 -2.46
C ASP A 12 -15.91 2.71 -1.68
N VAL A 13 -15.23 1.58 -1.83
CA VAL A 13 -13.95 1.32 -1.15
C VAL A 13 -12.95 2.20 -1.85
N GLY A 14 -12.76 3.41 -1.35
CA GLY A 14 -11.88 4.42 -1.92
C GLY A 14 -10.50 3.86 -2.26
N PRO A 15 -9.74 4.54 -3.12
CA PRO A 15 -8.48 4.06 -3.67
C PRO A 15 -7.45 3.71 -2.58
N GLY A 16 -6.56 2.78 -2.91
CA GLY A 16 -5.42 2.40 -2.08
C GLY A 16 -5.57 1.05 -1.35
N TYR A 17 -4.45 0.63 -0.76
CA TYR A 17 -4.37 -0.65 -0.07
C TYR A 17 -5.10 -0.64 1.27
N ARG A 18 -6.02 -1.60 1.46
CA ARG A 18 -6.79 -1.78 2.69
C ARG A 18 -6.60 -3.18 3.23
N MET A 19 -6.54 -3.30 4.55
CA MET A 19 -6.35 -4.60 5.20
C MET A 19 -7.60 -5.46 5.04
N ARG A 20 -7.46 -6.58 4.35
CA ARG A 20 -8.51 -7.58 4.13
C ARG A 20 -8.58 -8.61 5.23
N ARG A 21 -7.42 -9.08 5.64
CA ARG A 21 -7.30 -10.19 6.60
C ARG A 21 -6.06 -10.03 7.45
N LEU A 22 -6.20 -10.31 8.73
CA LEU A 22 -5.12 -10.49 9.68
C LEU A 22 -5.12 -11.94 10.14
N GLU A 23 -3.97 -12.61 10.10
CA GLU A 23 -3.80 -13.94 10.67
C GLU A 23 -2.71 -13.89 11.73
N VAL A 24 -2.96 -14.56 12.86
CA VAL A 24 -1.95 -14.74 13.89
C VAL A 24 -1.81 -16.23 14.26
N TYR A 25 -0.59 -16.66 14.48
CA TYR A 25 -0.26 -18.00 14.94
C TYR A 25 0.75 -17.91 16.07
N ASN A 26 0.43 -18.49 17.21
CA ASN A 26 1.28 -18.47 18.40
C ASN A 26 1.66 -17.03 18.84
N TRP A 27 0.71 -16.13 18.90
CA TRP A 27 0.92 -14.73 19.26
C TRP A 27 0.11 -14.35 20.51
N GLY A 28 0.82 -13.90 21.58
CA GLY A 28 0.18 -13.62 22.86
C GLY A 28 -0.60 -14.83 23.39
N THR A 29 -1.88 -14.65 23.66
CA THR A 29 -2.78 -15.72 24.13
C THR A 29 -3.35 -16.59 23.00
N PHE A 30 -3.15 -16.23 21.75
CA PHE A 30 -3.52 -17.06 20.61
C PHE A 30 -2.50 -18.17 20.42
N ASP A 31 -2.83 -19.39 20.82
CA ASP A 31 -1.91 -20.54 20.88
C ASP A 31 -2.40 -21.72 20.05
N GLY A 32 -1.47 -22.46 19.46
CA GLY A 32 -1.65 -23.77 18.83
C GLY A 32 -2.45 -23.80 17.54
N ALA A 33 -3.13 -22.72 17.18
CA ALA A 33 -3.96 -22.63 15.98
C ALA A 33 -3.69 -21.33 15.21
N VAL A 34 -4.02 -21.32 13.92
CA VAL A 34 -4.07 -20.09 13.11
C VAL A 34 -5.42 -19.43 13.34
N TRP A 35 -5.39 -18.18 13.75
CA TRP A 35 -6.57 -17.36 14.00
C TRP A 35 -6.69 -16.31 12.88
N PRO A 36 -7.59 -16.53 11.92
CA PRO A 36 -7.87 -15.56 10.87
C PRO A 36 -8.93 -14.55 11.34
N PHE A 37 -8.73 -13.29 10.98
CA PHE A 37 -9.65 -12.18 11.21
C PHE A 37 -9.90 -11.51 9.86
N GLU A 38 -11.11 -11.72 9.33
CA GLU A 38 -11.52 -11.15 8.05
C GLU A 38 -12.08 -9.74 8.27
N LEU A 39 -11.41 -8.74 7.67
CA LEU A 39 -11.77 -7.32 7.79
C LEU A 39 -12.40 -6.79 6.50
N GLY A 40 -12.26 -7.52 5.40
CA GLY A 40 -12.89 -7.19 4.13
C GLY A 40 -12.40 -5.90 3.43
N GLY A 41 -11.42 -5.18 4.01
CA GLY A 41 -10.96 -3.89 3.50
C GLY A 41 -11.81 -2.70 3.96
N ASN A 42 -12.83 -2.93 4.78
CA ASN A 42 -13.75 -1.92 5.27
C ASN A 42 -13.39 -1.47 6.70
N THR A 43 -14.04 -0.41 7.16
CA THR A 43 -13.96 -0.01 8.56
C THR A 43 -14.57 -1.11 9.42
N SER A 44 -13.78 -1.63 10.36
CA SER A 44 -14.16 -2.77 11.19
C SER A 44 -14.10 -2.41 12.67
N LEU A 45 -15.06 -2.91 13.44
CA LEU A 45 -15.10 -2.75 14.88
C LEU A 45 -14.68 -4.05 15.57
N LEU A 46 -13.59 -4.00 16.34
CA LEU A 46 -13.10 -5.11 17.15
C LEU A 46 -13.76 -5.08 18.54
N THR A 47 -14.73 -5.95 18.76
CA THR A 47 -15.44 -6.09 20.03
C THR A 47 -15.09 -7.40 20.73
N GLY A 48 -15.39 -7.47 22.02
CA GLY A 48 -15.17 -8.67 22.83
C GLY A 48 -14.99 -8.33 24.31
N GLU A 49 -15.03 -9.33 25.15
CA GLU A 49 -14.85 -9.18 26.61
C GLU A 49 -13.42 -8.72 26.99
N ILE A 50 -13.26 -8.26 28.22
CA ILE A 50 -11.95 -7.91 28.77
C ILE A 50 -11.09 -9.18 28.80
N GLY A 51 -9.85 -9.09 28.29
CA GLY A 51 -8.96 -10.26 28.21
C GLY A 51 -9.08 -11.09 26.93
N SER A 52 -10.07 -10.83 26.06
CA SER A 52 -10.26 -11.61 24.82
C SER A 52 -9.16 -11.45 23.74
N GLY A 53 -8.12 -10.67 24.00
CA GLY A 53 -7.00 -10.52 23.07
C GLY A 53 -7.13 -9.35 22.06
N LYS A 54 -8.11 -8.45 22.22
CA LYS A 54 -8.27 -7.26 21.35
C LYS A 54 -6.96 -6.45 21.22
N SER A 55 -6.37 -6.08 22.34
CA SER A 55 -5.10 -5.35 22.35
C SER A 55 -3.95 -6.17 21.78
N THR A 56 -3.97 -7.50 21.94
CA THR A 56 -2.97 -8.42 21.38
C THR A 56 -2.98 -8.42 19.86
N LEU A 57 -4.18 -8.30 19.24
CA LEU A 57 -4.31 -8.17 17.79
C LEU A 57 -3.85 -6.81 17.28
N VAL A 58 -4.19 -5.74 18.01
CA VAL A 58 -3.70 -4.40 17.69
C VAL A 58 -2.17 -4.34 17.77
N ASP A 59 -1.58 -4.94 18.81
CA ASP A 59 -0.14 -5.03 18.98
C ASP A 59 0.52 -5.92 17.90
N ALA A 60 -0.20 -6.91 17.34
CA ALA A 60 0.25 -7.66 16.18
C ALA A 60 0.37 -6.77 14.94
N ILE A 61 -0.65 -5.95 14.65
CA ILE A 61 -0.65 -4.99 13.56
C ILE A 61 0.50 -3.99 13.71
N LEU A 62 0.68 -3.45 14.92
CA LEU A 62 1.79 -2.56 15.23
C LEU A 62 3.15 -3.24 15.01
N THR A 63 3.27 -4.52 15.41
CA THR A 63 4.51 -5.30 15.23
C THR A 63 4.84 -5.49 13.75
N LEU A 64 3.84 -5.61 12.88
CA LEU A 64 4.03 -5.73 11.45
C LEU A 64 4.52 -4.44 10.79
N LEU A 65 4.03 -3.28 11.23
CA LEU A 65 4.21 -2.02 10.52
C LEU A 65 5.29 -1.11 11.11
N ILE A 66 5.56 -1.23 12.41
CA ILE A 66 6.42 -0.27 13.14
C ILE A 66 7.74 -0.94 13.53
N PRO A 67 8.89 -0.22 13.42
CA PRO A 67 10.16 -0.75 13.89
C PRO A 67 10.14 -0.96 15.41
N GLN A 68 10.68 -2.10 15.86
CA GLN A 68 10.60 -2.54 17.26
C GLN A 68 11.03 -1.48 18.30
N PRO A 69 12.10 -0.70 18.10
CA PRO A 69 12.49 0.32 19.09
C PRO A 69 11.44 1.40 19.30
N LYS A 70 10.61 1.65 18.26
CA LYS A 70 9.53 2.62 18.33
C LYS A 70 8.21 2.03 18.85
N ILE A 71 8.02 0.71 18.90
CA ILE A 71 6.73 0.13 19.32
C ILE A 71 6.49 0.40 20.79
N ASN A 72 5.43 1.13 21.06
CA ASN A 72 4.86 1.26 22.38
C ASN A 72 3.67 0.29 22.47
N TYR A 73 3.92 -0.95 22.91
CA TYR A 73 2.84 -1.91 23.11
C TYR A 73 1.80 -1.33 24.06
N ASN A 74 0.55 -1.42 23.68
CA ASN A 74 -0.59 -0.69 24.22
C ASN A 74 -0.58 -0.59 25.75
N LYS A 75 -0.39 0.62 26.27
CA LYS A 75 -0.51 0.97 27.70
C LYS A 75 -1.97 1.04 28.18
N ALA A 76 -2.92 0.45 27.44
CA ALA A 76 -4.35 0.61 27.64
C ALA A 76 -4.88 0.07 28.98
N ALA A 77 -4.05 -0.58 29.74
CA ALA A 77 -4.39 -1.01 31.08
C ALA A 77 -3.29 -0.50 32.03
N ASP A 78 -3.66 0.05 33.19
CA ASP A 78 -2.83 0.63 34.27
C ASP A 78 -1.73 -0.29 34.87
N SER A 79 -1.05 -1.11 34.07
CA SER A 79 0.02 -2.01 34.46
C SER A 79 1.36 -1.52 33.97
N GLY A 80 2.37 -1.62 34.79
CA GLY A 80 3.71 -1.09 34.55
C GLY A 80 4.36 -1.55 33.26
N SER A 81 5.25 -0.73 32.73
CA SER A 81 5.81 -0.77 31.38
C SER A 81 6.64 -2.04 31.01
N ARG A 82 6.79 -3.01 31.91
CA ARG A 82 7.66 -4.20 31.73
C ARG A 82 6.97 -5.47 31.21
N GLU A 83 5.64 -5.52 31.22
CA GLU A 83 4.96 -6.80 30.99
C GLU A 83 4.67 -7.10 29.51
N ARG A 84 4.55 -6.08 28.67
CA ARG A 84 4.34 -6.28 27.22
C ARG A 84 5.63 -6.06 26.45
N SER A 85 6.22 -7.12 26.00
CA SER A 85 7.42 -7.14 25.16
C SER A 85 7.22 -8.09 23.98
N LEU A 86 8.05 -7.97 22.96
CA LEU A 86 8.03 -8.94 21.87
C LEU A 86 8.20 -10.38 22.37
N THR A 87 9.10 -10.58 23.34
CA THR A 87 9.32 -11.90 23.94
C THR A 87 8.07 -12.42 24.64
N SER A 88 7.35 -11.55 25.38
CA SER A 88 6.11 -11.95 26.07
C SER A 88 5.01 -12.37 25.09
N TYR A 89 4.90 -11.69 23.95
CA TYR A 89 3.95 -12.09 22.91
C TYR A 89 4.32 -13.39 22.22
N VAL A 90 5.59 -13.57 21.86
CA VAL A 90 6.06 -14.80 21.21
C VAL A 90 5.98 -16.01 22.16
N ARG A 91 6.30 -15.82 23.44
CA ARG A 91 6.20 -16.85 24.48
C ARG A 91 4.77 -17.08 24.98
N GLY A 92 3.90 -16.07 24.84
CA GLY A 92 2.54 -16.13 25.38
C GLY A 92 2.51 -16.14 26.89
N TYR A 93 3.15 -15.18 27.54
CA TYR A 93 3.08 -15.07 29.00
C TYR A 93 1.65 -14.73 29.45
N TYR A 94 1.12 -15.51 30.37
CA TYR A 94 -0.25 -15.39 30.84
C TYR A 94 -0.42 -15.33 32.36
N ALA A 95 0.58 -15.76 33.11
CA ALA A 95 0.56 -15.78 34.57
C ALA A 95 1.97 -15.57 35.12
N LYS A 96 2.05 -15.34 36.44
CA LYS A 96 3.28 -15.37 37.21
C LYS A 96 3.23 -16.50 38.20
N ARG A 97 4.35 -17.14 38.43
CA ARG A 97 4.53 -18.15 39.46
C ARG A 97 5.67 -17.73 40.36
N SER A 98 5.43 -17.72 41.68
CA SER A 98 6.48 -17.47 42.66
C SER A 98 7.32 -18.75 42.81
N ASN A 99 8.64 -18.60 42.69
CA ASN A 99 9.60 -19.68 42.97
C ASN A 99 9.78 -19.88 44.47
N ALA A 100 10.43 -20.97 44.83
CA ALA A 100 10.76 -21.27 46.24
C ALA A 100 11.66 -20.20 46.89
N SER A 101 12.34 -19.36 46.10
CA SER A 101 13.12 -18.17 46.52
C SER A 101 12.32 -16.90 46.61
N GLY A 102 11.00 -16.91 46.36
CA GLY A 102 10.14 -15.74 46.40
C GLY A 102 10.21 -14.87 45.14
N GLU A 103 10.97 -15.24 44.12
CA GLU A 103 11.03 -14.53 42.86
C GLU A 103 9.85 -14.91 41.94
N GLU A 104 9.28 -13.93 41.26
CA GLU A 104 8.19 -14.12 40.31
C GLU A 104 8.72 -14.48 38.93
N GLU A 105 8.43 -15.70 38.47
CA GLU A 105 8.73 -16.14 37.10
C GLU A 105 7.50 -16.11 36.20
N PRO A 106 7.63 -15.64 34.95
CA PRO A 106 6.54 -15.65 34.01
C PRO A 106 6.22 -17.07 33.52
N VAL A 107 4.96 -17.42 33.54
CA VAL A 107 4.47 -18.68 32.98
C VAL A 107 4.13 -18.47 31.51
N ALA A 108 4.76 -19.26 30.64
CA ALA A 108 4.63 -19.20 29.21
C ALA A 108 3.71 -20.29 28.65
N LEU A 109 2.87 -19.97 27.67
CA LEU A 109 2.07 -20.96 26.93
C LEU A 109 2.93 -21.82 26.01
N ARG A 110 4.08 -21.29 25.56
CA ARG A 110 4.89 -21.90 24.50
C ARG A 110 6.34 -22.02 24.90
N ASP A 111 6.92 -23.13 24.47
CA ASP A 111 8.36 -23.38 24.58
C ASP A 111 9.13 -22.58 23.52
N LYS A 112 10.45 -22.41 23.73
CA LYS A 112 11.33 -21.73 22.78
C LYS A 112 11.48 -22.47 21.43
N ASN A 113 11.09 -23.72 21.34
CA ASN A 113 11.13 -24.52 20.12
C ASN A 113 9.98 -24.20 19.15
N LYS A 114 8.96 -23.48 19.60
CA LYS A 114 7.82 -23.08 18.77
C LYS A 114 8.09 -21.74 18.08
N TYR A 115 7.55 -21.61 16.89
CA TYR A 115 7.58 -20.35 16.13
C TYR A 115 6.25 -19.62 16.21
N SER A 116 6.28 -18.34 15.94
CA SER A 116 5.10 -17.49 15.86
C SER A 116 5.06 -16.79 14.51
N VAL A 117 3.88 -16.55 13.99
CA VAL A 117 3.69 -15.83 12.73
C VAL A 117 2.59 -14.79 12.89
N ILE A 118 2.86 -13.60 12.42
CA ILE A 118 1.85 -12.57 12.19
C ILE A 118 1.82 -12.30 10.69
N LEU A 119 0.63 -12.26 10.12
CA LEU A 119 0.43 -12.09 8.69
C LEU A 119 -0.77 -11.18 8.45
N ALA A 120 -0.62 -10.18 7.60
CA ALA A 120 -1.74 -9.34 7.14
C ALA A 120 -1.76 -9.21 5.62
N VAL A 121 -2.95 -9.36 5.07
CA VAL A 121 -3.23 -9.23 3.64
C VAL A 121 -3.90 -7.91 3.38
N PHE A 122 -3.37 -7.15 2.45
CA PHE A 122 -3.94 -5.90 1.96
C PHE A 122 -4.36 -6.04 0.49
N SER A 123 -5.42 -5.34 0.09
CA SER A 123 -5.84 -5.23 -1.30
C SER A 123 -6.06 -3.79 -1.71
N ASP A 124 -5.69 -3.53 -2.95
CA ASP A 124 -6.15 -2.37 -3.70
C ASP A 124 -7.18 -2.87 -4.73
N VAL A 125 -8.44 -2.46 -4.56
CA VAL A 125 -9.54 -2.93 -5.42
C VAL A 125 -9.42 -2.36 -6.83
N GLU A 126 -8.95 -1.11 -6.97
CA GLU A 126 -8.80 -0.47 -8.28
C GLU A 126 -7.71 -1.14 -9.11
N LYS A 127 -6.63 -1.60 -8.46
CA LYS A 127 -5.50 -2.25 -9.15
C LYS A 127 -5.62 -3.78 -9.22
N ASP A 128 -6.68 -4.35 -8.65
CA ASP A 128 -6.84 -5.81 -8.47
C ASP A 128 -5.55 -6.47 -7.93
N SER A 129 -4.92 -5.81 -6.96
CA SER A 129 -3.63 -6.20 -6.44
C SER A 129 -3.71 -6.57 -4.95
N TYR A 130 -2.91 -7.58 -4.59
CA TYR A 130 -2.80 -8.05 -3.22
C TYR A 130 -1.37 -7.91 -2.72
N VAL A 131 -1.23 -7.48 -1.49
CA VAL A 131 0.05 -7.41 -0.80
C VAL A 131 -0.08 -8.09 0.54
N THR A 132 0.81 -9.06 0.80
CA THR A 132 0.91 -9.71 2.09
C THR A 132 2.17 -9.27 2.81
N LEU A 133 2.00 -8.86 4.04
CA LEU A 133 3.08 -8.61 4.99
C LEU A 133 3.07 -9.70 6.04
N ALA A 134 4.21 -10.37 6.26
CA ALA A 134 4.33 -11.33 7.35
C ALA A 134 5.64 -11.17 8.13
N GLN A 135 5.57 -11.55 9.40
CA GLN A 135 6.72 -11.65 10.27
C GLN A 135 6.72 -12.99 10.98
N VAL A 136 7.83 -13.67 10.92
CA VAL A 136 8.05 -14.96 11.59
C VAL A 136 9.04 -14.80 12.72
N PHE A 137 8.66 -15.23 13.90
CA PHE A 137 9.48 -15.18 15.11
C PHE A 137 9.86 -16.60 15.55
N PHE A 138 11.08 -16.75 15.99
CA PHE A 138 11.62 -18.01 16.48
C PHE A 138 12.78 -17.76 17.44
N PHE A 139 13.10 -18.73 18.29
CA PHE A 139 14.27 -18.63 19.16
C PHE A 139 15.44 -19.41 18.56
N GLN A 140 16.61 -18.79 18.60
CA GLN A 140 17.85 -19.48 18.31
C GLN A 140 18.32 -20.20 19.57
N PRO A 141 19.03 -21.34 19.43
CA PRO A 141 19.61 -22.04 20.59
C PRO A 141 20.44 -21.08 21.46
N GLY A 142 20.17 -21.07 22.76
CA GLY A 142 20.87 -20.21 23.73
C GLY A 142 20.41 -18.73 23.76
N SER A 143 19.46 -18.32 22.93
CA SER A 143 18.94 -16.94 22.94
C SER A 143 17.70 -16.78 23.83
N GLU A 144 17.69 -15.71 24.61
CA GLU A 144 16.51 -15.28 25.38
C GLU A 144 15.57 -14.36 24.57
N ARG A 145 16.06 -13.80 23.48
CA ARG A 145 15.28 -12.90 22.60
C ARG A 145 14.89 -13.64 21.33
N PRO A 146 13.65 -13.49 20.86
CA PRO A 146 13.24 -14.08 19.60
C PRO A 146 13.97 -13.42 18.43
N ALA A 147 14.53 -14.25 17.57
CA ALA A 147 14.95 -13.87 16.24
C ALA A 147 13.72 -13.78 15.33
N ARG A 148 13.84 -13.06 14.22
CA ARG A 148 12.75 -12.88 13.27
C ARG A 148 13.25 -12.68 11.86
N PHE A 149 12.37 -12.92 10.92
CA PHE A 149 12.52 -12.48 9.54
C PHE A 149 11.17 -11.98 9.01
N PHE A 150 11.25 -11.24 7.93
CA PHE A 150 10.13 -10.50 7.35
C PHE A 150 9.85 -11.03 5.95
N VAL A 151 8.61 -10.98 5.55
CA VAL A 151 8.15 -11.43 4.25
C VAL A 151 7.23 -10.39 3.65
N VAL A 152 7.52 -9.98 2.41
CA VAL A 152 6.63 -9.17 1.56
C VAL A 152 6.24 -10.03 0.38
N ALA A 153 4.96 -10.15 0.08
CA ALA A 153 4.52 -10.83 -1.13
C ALA A 153 3.48 -9.99 -1.88
N GLU A 154 3.67 -9.87 -3.18
CA GLU A 154 2.71 -9.21 -4.08
C GLU A 154 1.60 -10.20 -4.50
N ARG A 155 1.10 -10.94 -3.54
CA ARG A 155 -0.01 -11.89 -3.62
C ARG A 155 -0.59 -12.18 -2.24
N SER A 156 -1.77 -12.81 -2.18
CA SER A 156 -2.34 -13.26 -0.91
C SER A 156 -1.68 -14.55 -0.41
N LEU A 157 -1.04 -14.48 0.76
CA LEU A 157 -0.53 -15.65 1.50
C LEU A 157 -1.45 -16.00 2.66
N SER A 158 -1.31 -17.23 3.18
CA SER A 158 -1.97 -17.69 4.40
C SER A 158 -0.99 -18.44 5.28
N ILE A 159 -1.09 -18.25 6.61
CA ILE A 159 -0.21 -18.93 7.56
C ILE A 159 -0.35 -20.44 7.41
N LYS A 160 -1.57 -20.95 7.29
CA LYS A 160 -1.84 -22.39 7.20
C LYS A 160 -1.21 -23.04 5.97
N LYS A 161 -1.23 -22.35 4.82
CA LYS A 161 -0.76 -22.89 3.53
C LYS A 161 0.73 -22.64 3.31
N ASP A 162 1.18 -21.42 3.60
CA ASP A 162 2.49 -20.94 3.16
C ASP A 162 3.55 -20.99 4.28
N PHE A 163 3.13 -20.94 5.55
CA PHE A 163 4.03 -20.92 6.71
C PHE A 163 3.94 -22.17 7.58
N GLY A 164 3.21 -23.21 7.15
CA GLY A 164 3.13 -24.51 7.82
C GLY A 164 3.96 -25.59 7.12
N GLY A 165 3.98 -26.81 7.68
CA GLY A 165 4.52 -28.01 7.02
C GLY A 165 6.04 -28.06 6.79
N PHE A 166 6.84 -27.33 7.58
CA PHE A 166 8.31 -27.32 7.48
C PHE A 166 9.01 -27.90 8.71
N GLY A 167 8.24 -28.52 9.61
CA GLY A 167 8.76 -28.97 10.92
C GLY A 167 9.21 -27.76 11.75
N ASN A 168 10.36 -27.90 12.43
CA ASN A 168 10.97 -26.80 13.19
C ASN A 168 12.16 -26.15 12.46
N ASN A 169 12.37 -26.47 11.19
CA ASN A 169 13.51 -25.96 10.43
C ASN A 169 13.16 -24.63 9.72
N ILE A 170 13.42 -23.53 10.40
CA ILE A 170 13.21 -22.16 9.89
C ILE A 170 13.97 -21.89 8.59
N SER A 171 15.13 -22.52 8.39
CA SER A 171 15.92 -22.36 7.17
C SER A 171 15.20 -22.91 5.94
N ASP A 172 14.49 -24.01 6.09
CA ASP A 172 13.71 -24.62 4.99
C ASP A 172 12.47 -23.79 4.67
N LEU A 173 11.81 -23.21 5.68
CA LEU A 173 10.73 -22.24 5.47
C LEU A 173 11.24 -21.03 4.67
N LYS A 174 12.37 -20.43 5.07
CA LYS A 174 12.98 -19.31 4.35
C LYS A 174 13.31 -19.66 2.90
N LYS A 175 13.91 -20.83 2.66
CA LYS A 175 14.24 -21.30 1.30
C LYS A 175 12.99 -21.48 0.46
N ARG A 176 11.93 -22.08 1.03
CA ARG A 176 10.65 -22.27 0.36
C ARG A 176 10.00 -20.95 -0.04
N LEU A 177 9.95 -20.01 0.90
CA LEU A 177 9.40 -18.68 0.66
C LEU A 177 10.19 -17.91 -0.42
N LYS A 178 11.52 -17.94 -0.37
CA LYS A 178 12.38 -17.31 -1.38
C LYS A 178 12.24 -17.91 -2.79
N LYS A 179 11.85 -19.20 -2.90
CA LYS A 179 11.59 -19.85 -4.20
C LYS A 179 10.20 -19.54 -4.74
N SER A 180 9.30 -19.03 -3.90
CA SER A 180 7.95 -18.70 -4.33
C SER A 180 7.94 -17.42 -5.15
N LEU A 181 7.21 -17.42 -6.27
CA LEU A 181 7.06 -16.25 -7.13
C LEU A 181 6.40 -15.09 -6.37
N TYR A 182 6.91 -13.89 -6.60
CA TYR A 182 6.42 -12.64 -5.99
C TYR A 182 6.49 -12.62 -4.46
N VAL A 183 7.45 -13.35 -3.87
CA VAL A 183 7.70 -13.39 -2.43
C VAL A 183 9.13 -12.96 -2.15
N GLU A 184 9.29 -11.94 -1.35
CA GLU A 184 10.59 -11.45 -0.89
C GLU A 184 10.73 -11.68 0.62
N VAL A 185 11.92 -12.12 1.03
CA VAL A 185 12.24 -12.42 2.43
C VAL A 185 13.40 -11.56 2.89
N PHE A 186 13.17 -10.79 3.96
CA PHE A 186 14.13 -9.85 4.53
C PHE A 186 14.57 -10.31 5.92
N ASN A 187 15.81 -10.02 6.28
CA ASN A 187 16.35 -10.33 7.61
C ASN A 187 16.33 -9.10 8.54
N ASP A 188 16.22 -7.91 7.99
CA ASP A 188 16.19 -6.65 8.71
C ASP A 188 14.91 -5.87 8.41
N TYR A 189 14.54 -5.01 9.36
CA TYR A 189 13.34 -4.19 9.25
C TYR A 189 13.50 -3.10 8.18
N THR A 190 14.69 -2.53 8.01
CA THR A 190 14.89 -1.38 7.12
C THR A 190 14.60 -1.75 5.67
N SER A 191 15.20 -2.84 5.19
CA SER A 191 14.96 -3.35 3.83
C SER A 191 13.50 -3.74 3.60
N TYR A 192 12.89 -4.40 4.60
CA TYR A 192 11.48 -4.73 4.61
C TYR A 192 10.58 -3.48 4.54
N ALA A 193 10.90 -2.44 5.33
CA ALA A 193 10.15 -1.20 5.37
C ALA A 193 10.23 -0.44 4.04
N VAL A 194 11.41 -0.36 3.43
CA VAL A 194 11.58 0.26 2.11
C VAL A 194 10.68 -0.40 1.08
N LYS A 195 10.64 -1.75 1.05
CA LYS A 195 9.81 -2.49 0.09
C LYS A 195 8.32 -2.22 0.29
N PHE A 196 7.78 -2.42 1.51
CA PHE A 196 6.35 -2.25 1.71
C PHE A 196 5.92 -0.78 1.59
N LYS A 197 6.72 0.18 2.05
CA LYS A 197 6.43 1.62 1.87
C LYS A 197 6.33 1.99 0.40
N SER A 198 7.25 1.51 -0.43
CA SER A 198 7.22 1.71 -1.87
C SER A 198 5.94 1.13 -2.48
N LEU A 199 5.54 -0.08 -2.10
CA LEU A 199 4.33 -0.73 -2.60
C LEU A 199 3.04 0.00 -2.19
N PHE A 200 3.02 0.55 -0.96
CA PHE A 200 1.87 1.31 -0.44
C PHE A 200 1.88 2.79 -0.81
N GLY A 201 2.96 3.29 -1.44
CA GLY A 201 3.12 4.71 -1.75
C GLY A 201 3.33 5.60 -0.51
N ILE A 202 3.90 5.05 0.57
CA ILE A 202 4.21 5.80 1.78
C ILE A 202 5.52 6.55 1.57
N VAL A 203 5.44 7.86 1.39
CA VAL A 203 6.60 8.72 1.11
C VAL A 203 7.32 9.15 2.40
N SER A 204 6.57 9.46 3.47
CA SER A 204 7.12 9.93 4.75
C SER A 204 6.94 8.90 5.86
N ASP A 205 7.92 8.83 6.76
CA ASP A 205 7.85 8.03 7.99
C ASP A 205 6.84 8.60 8.99
N ASP A 206 6.51 9.89 8.87
CA ASP A 206 5.55 10.56 9.74
C ASP A 206 4.17 9.91 9.72
N ALA A 207 3.78 9.33 8.56
CA ALA A 207 2.52 8.61 8.43
C ALA A 207 2.44 7.39 9.37
N LEU A 208 3.54 6.64 9.50
CA LEU A 208 3.64 5.49 10.40
C LEU A 208 3.77 5.93 11.86
N ASP A 209 4.49 7.03 12.11
CA ASP A 209 4.61 7.63 13.45
C ASP A 209 3.24 8.15 13.93
N LEU A 210 2.49 8.83 13.06
CA LEU A 210 1.13 9.26 13.34
C LEU A 210 0.18 8.08 13.62
N PHE A 211 0.26 7.02 12.78
CA PHE A 211 -0.54 5.82 13.00
C PHE A 211 -0.27 5.21 14.37
N GLN A 212 0.99 5.07 14.74
CA GLN A 212 1.37 4.56 16.05
C GLN A 212 0.88 5.43 17.19
N GLN A 213 1.05 6.75 17.09
CA GLN A 213 0.57 7.70 18.11
C GLN A 213 -0.94 7.59 18.26
N THR A 214 -1.68 7.52 17.15
CA THR A 214 -3.14 7.37 17.14
C THR A 214 -3.58 6.09 17.83
N VAL A 215 -2.95 4.96 17.53
CA VAL A 215 -3.25 3.66 18.16
C VAL A 215 -2.89 3.64 19.65
N SER A 216 -1.85 4.37 20.05
CA SER A 216 -1.39 4.46 21.45
C SER A 216 -2.18 5.45 22.30
N MET A 217 -3.03 6.26 21.69
CA MET A 217 -3.81 7.27 22.40
C MET A 217 -4.97 6.67 23.18
N LYS A 218 -5.06 7.02 24.45
CA LYS A 218 -6.19 6.68 25.32
C LYS A 218 -7.31 7.73 25.26
N LYS A 219 -6.98 8.98 25.00
CA LYS A 219 -7.90 10.11 25.04
C LYS A 219 -7.38 11.26 24.17
N VAL A 220 -8.23 11.78 23.31
CA VAL A 220 -7.97 12.99 22.54
C VAL A 220 -8.51 14.17 23.35
N ASN A 221 -7.62 14.95 23.97
CA ASN A 221 -8.01 16.09 24.82
C ASN A 221 -8.44 17.33 24.00
N GLY A 222 -8.19 17.32 22.68
CA GLY A 222 -8.60 18.36 21.75
C GLY A 222 -8.08 18.05 20.34
N ILE A 223 -8.95 18.18 19.33
CA ILE A 223 -8.58 17.91 17.92
C ILE A 223 -7.48 18.87 17.47
N THR A 224 -7.56 20.14 17.86
CA THR A 224 -6.58 21.17 17.49
C THR A 224 -5.19 20.86 18.03
N ASP A 225 -5.10 20.45 19.30
CA ASP A 225 -3.83 20.10 19.94
C ASP A 225 -3.26 18.78 19.37
N PHE A 226 -4.13 17.85 19.04
CA PHE A 226 -3.75 16.62 18.40
C PHE A 226 -3.13 16.85 17.01
N VAL A 227 -3.82 17.64 16.17
CA VAL A 227 -3.34 18.01 14.84
C VAL A 227 -2.03 18.79 14.93
N ARG A 228 -1.95 19.75 15.84
CA ARG A 228 -0.75 20.58 16.03
C ARG A 228 0.47 19.74 16.45
N LYS A 229 0.31 18.82 17.38
CA LYS A 229 1.42 18.03 17.94
C LYS A 229 1.83 16.85 17.05
N ASN A 230 0.89 16.26 16.31
CA ASN A 230 1.12 14.98 15.66
C ASN A 230 1.09 15.05 14.14
N MET A 231 0.47 16.09 13.57
CA MET A 231 0.33 16.24 12.11
C MET A 231 1.14 17.43 11.56
N LEU A 232 1.36 18.47 12.36
CA LEU A 232 2.06 19.67 11.89
C LEU A 232 3.56 19.67 12.23
N GLY A 233 4.05 18.71 13.05
CA GLY A 233 5.43 18.70 13.51
C GLY A 233 5.79 19.94 14.36
N ASP A 234 6.95 19.94 14.99
CA ASP A 234 7.54 21.16 15.53
C ASP A 234 8.08 21.97 14.35
N VAL A 235 7.34 22.98 13.97
CA VAL A 235 7.72 23.86 12.86
C VAL A 235 8.80 24.80 13.34
N ASP A 236 10.01 24.63 12.87
CA ASP A 236 11.04 25.65 13.00
C ASP A 236 10.56 26.90 12.24
N ARG A 237 10.39 27.98 12.98
CA ARG A 237 9.88 29.24 12.43
C ARG A 237 10.76 29.75 11.29
N ALA A 238 12.06 29.54 11.36
CA ALA A 238 13.01 29.95 10.34
C ALA A 238 12.86 29.08 9.08
N GLU A 239 12.70 27.78 9.22
CA GLU A 239 12.45 26.86 8.10
C GLU A 239 11.10 27.13 7.44
N MET A 240 10.08 27.47 8.25
CA MET A 240 8.76 27.84 7.72
C MET A 240 8.82 29.14 6.92
N GLU A 241 9.51 30.16 7.43
CA GLU A 241 9.71 31.42 6.73
C GLU A 241 10.46 31.21 5.39
N GLU A 242 11.54 30.42 5.40
CA GLU A 242 12.27 30.06 4.20
C GLU A 242 11.40 29.27 3.19
N ASN A 243 10.60 28.33 3.67
CA ASN A 243 9.67 27.58 2.84
C ASN A 243 8.59 28.48 2.23
N ILE A 244 8.03 29.43 3.01
CA ILE A 244 7.08 30.43 2.52
C ILE A 244 7.72 31.32 1.46
N GLN A 245 8.94 31.81 1.68
CA GLN A 245 9.66 32.61 0.69
C GLN A 245 9.94 31.84 -0.59
N ARG A 246 10.36 30.58 -0.49
CA ARG A 246 10.53 29.69 -1.66
C ARG A 246 9.22 29.47 -2.42
N LEU A 247 8.12 29.28 -1.72
CA LEU A 247 6.80 29.13 -2.32
C LEU A 247 6.34 30.43 -3.00
N LEU A 248 6.54 31.59 -2.37
CA LEU A 248 6.24 32.88 -2.94
C LEU A 248 7.05 33.16 -4.22
N THR A 249 8.36 32.87 -4.18
CA THR A 249 9.22 33.00 -5.37
C THR A 249 8.70 32.11 -6.51
N ARG A 250 8.45 30.82 -6.24
CA ARG A 250 7.88 29.90 -7.23
C ARG A 250 6.51 30.35 -7.74
N PHE A 251 5.69 30.91 -6.87
CA PHE A 251 4.38 31.45 -7.27
C PHE A 251 4.54 32.65 -8.21
N HIS A 252 5.49 33.56 -7.91
CA HIS A 252 5.80 34.70 -8.79
C HIS A 252 6.34 34.25 -10.14
N ASP A 253 7.23 33.25 -10.15
CA ASP A 253 7.76 32.66 -11.39
C ASP A 253 6.65 32.01 -12.22
N LEU A 254 5.80 31.19 -11.59
CA LEU A 254 4.65 30.56 -12.25
C LEU A 254 3.66 31.59 -12.77
N LYS A 255 3.39 32.64 -12.01
CA LYS A 255 2.53 33.75 -12.45
C LYS A 255 3.14 34.48 -13.65
N SER A 256 4.44 34.76 -13.61
CA SER A 256 5.15 35.37 -14.74
C SER A 256 5.07 34.51 -15.99
N ILE A 257 5.28 33.21 -15.87
CA ILE A 257 5.15 32.23 -16.97
C ILE A 257 3.70 32.17 -17.46
N HIS A 258 2.74 32.12 -16.55
CA HIS A 258 1.32 32.12 -16.89
C HIS A 258 0.94 33.39 -17.69
N ASP A 259 1.35 34.56 -17.20
CA ASP A 259 1.07 35.86 -17.88
C ASP A 259 1.78 35.94 -19.24
N ALA A 260 2.96 35.31 -19.37
CA ALA A 260 3.63 35.15 -20.66
C ALA A 260 2.82 34.26 -21.61
N ILE A 261 2.36 33.10 -21.12
CA ILE A 261 1.54 32.17 -21.90
C ILE A 261 0.22 32.82 -22.36
N VAL A 262 -0.43 33.58 -21.48
CA VAL A 262 -1.67 34.29 -21.82
C VAL A 262 -1.40 35.29 -22.96
N ARG A 263 -0.35 36.11 -22.82
CA ARG A 263 0.05 37.09 -23.89
C ARG A 263 0.40 36.39 -25.20
N ASP A 264 1.09 35.27 -25.12
CA ASP A 264 1.48 34.52 -26.31
C ASP A 264 0.27 33.81 -26.96
N ARG A 265 -0.70 33.37 -26.18
CA ARG A 265 -2.00 32.88 -26.69
C ARG A 265 -2.75 33.98 -27.44
N GLU A 266 -2.84 35.17 -26.88
CA GLU A 266 -3.47 36.30 -27.54
C GLU A 266 -2.78 36.63 -28.89
N LYS A 267 -1.44 36.59 -28.90
CA LYS A 267 -0.67 36.75 -30.14
C LYS A 267 -0.94 35.62 -31.15
N ILE A 268 -0.98 34.38 -30.68
CA ILE A 268 -1.28 33.21 -31.52
C ILE A 268 -2.71 33.33 -32.10
N ASP A 269 -3.68 33.75 -31.31
CA ASP A 269 -5.05 33.91 -31.79
C ASP A 269 -5.14 35.04 -32.83
N LEU A 270 -4.39 36.13 -32.64
CA LEU A 270 -4.24 37.17 -33.64
C LEU A 270 -3.58 36.62 -34.92
N LEU A 271 -2.47 35.87 -34.77
CA LEU A 271 -1.80 35.24 -35.90
C LEU A 271 -2.70 34.26 -36.65
N ARG A 272 -3.49 33.46 -35.93
CA ARG A 272 -4.50 32.56 -36.53
C ARG A 272 -5.51 33.31 -37.37
N THR A 273 -5.91 34.50 -36.92
CA THR A 273 -6.81 35.34 -37.68
C THR A 273 -6.15 35.82 -38.97
N ILE A 274 -4.87 36.21 -38.88
CA ILE A 274 -4.07 36.63 -40.05
C ILE A 274 -3.88 35.44 -41.01
N VAL A 275 -3.55 34.25 -40.50
CA VAL A 275 -3.41 33.05 -41.33
C VAL A 275 -4.72 32.73 -42.04
N LYS A 276 -5.85 32.72 -41.32
CA LYS A 276 -7.17 32.52 -41.95
C LYS A 276 -7.48 33.55 -43.01
N ALA A 277 -7.12 34.81 -42.77
CA ALA A 277 -7.29 35.85 -43.77
C ALA A 277 -6.37 35.65 -44.99
N SER A 278 -5.12 35.17 -44.75
CA SER A 278 -4.19 34.79 -45.81
C SER A 278 -4.72 33.60 -46.62
N ASP A 279 -5.18 32.54 -45.93
CA ASP A 279 -5.76 31.37 -46.61
C ASP A 279 -6.97 31.72 -47.43
N THR A 280 -7.83 32.65 -46.93
CA THR A 280 -8.97 33.17 -47.70
C THR A 280 -8.54 34.03 -48.88
N TYR A 281 -7.53 34.85 -48.72
CA TYR A 281 -6.97 35.65 -49.83
C TYR A 281 -6.37 34.75 -50.90
N ASP A 282 -5.55 33.78 -50.51
CA ASP A 282 -4.95 32.80 -51.45
C ASP A 282 -6.03 31.96 -52.17
N ALA A 283 -7.09 31.57 -51.45
CA ALA A 283 -8.23 30.91 -52.05
C ALA A 283 -8.99 31.83 -53.06
N CYS A 284 -9.07 33.15 -52.79
CA CYS A 284 -9.65 34.11 -53.73
C CYS A 284 -8.78 34.31 -54.96
N LEU A 285 -7.45 34.39 -54.78
CA LEU A 285 -6.50 34.46 -55.90
C LEU A 285 -6.57 33.21 -56.81
N LEU A 286 -6.67 32.04 -56.20
CA LEU A 286 -6.85 30.80 -56.96
C LEU A 286 -8.17 30.82 -57.75
N LYS A 287 -9.26 31.27 -57.14
CA LYS A 287 -10.54 31.41 -57.82
C LYS A 287 -10.49 32.45 -58.95
N GLU A 288 -9.79 33.55 -58.73
CA GLU A 288 -9.58 34.58 -59.78
C GLU A 288 -8.79 33.99 -60.96
N SER A 289 -7.75 33.22 -60.69
CA SER A 289 -6.98 32.55 -61.74
C SER A 289 -7.79 31.46 -62.46
N GLU A 290 -8.62 30.68 -61.74
CA GLU A 290 -9.55 29.73 -62.33
C GLU A 290 -10.60 30.39 -63.19
N LEU A 291 -11.18 31.53 -62.73
CA LEU A 291 -12.12 32.30 -63.49
C LEU A 291 -11.49 32.87 -64.75
N SER A 292 -10.26 33.37 -64.72
CA SER A 292 -9.50 33.83 -65.86
C SER A 292 -9.27 32.72 -66.90
N LEU A 293 -9.00 31.49 -66.46
CA LEU A 293 -8.88 30.34 -67.35
C LEU A 293 -10.23 29.87 -67.90
N MET A 294 -11.33 30.14 -67.19
CA MET A 294 -12.69 29.91 -67.68
C MET A 294 -13.06 30.77 -68.87
N GLU A 295 -12.57 31.99 -68.88
CA GLU A 295 -12.84 32.93 -70.03
C GLU A 295 -12.20 32.45 -71.32
N GLU A 296 -11.10 31.66 -71.23
CA GLU A 296 -10.38 31.12 -72.41
C GLU A 296 -10.86 29.76 -72.94
N GLY A 297 -11.98 29.25 -72.38
CA GLY A 297 -12.56 27.96 -72.86
C GLY A 297 -11.74 26.71 -72.50
N VAL A 298 -10.66 26.81 -71.74
CA VAL A 298 -9.79 25.69 -71.31
C VAL A 298 -10.39 24.88 -70.18
N GLN A 299 -11.35 25.44 -69.48
CA GLN A 299 -11.94 24.88 -68.28
C GLN A 299 -12.67 23.51 -68.46
N PRO A 300 -13.48 23.30 -69.48
CA PRO A 300 -14.13 22.00 -69.62
C PRO A 300 -13.12 20.84 -69.82
N TYR A 301 -11.97 21.19 -70.42
CA TYR A 301 -10.88 20.20 -70.61
C TYR A 301 -10.17 19.94 -69.28
N LEU A 302 -9.79 20.99 -68.53
CA LEU A 302 -9.14 20.86 -67.25
C LEU A 302 -10.04 20.14 -66.21
N ALA A 303 -11.33 20.51 -66.18
CA ALA A 303 -12.29 19.86 -65.31
C ALA A 303 -12.48 18.35 -65.67
N ARG A 304 -12.42 17.98 -66.91
CA ARG A 304 -12.51 16.56 -67.32
C ARG A 304 -11.28 15.77 -66.90
N GLU A 305 -10.08 16.32 -67.05
CA GLU A 305 -8.84 15.69 -66.59
C GLU A 305 -8.74 15.61 -65.08
N GLU A 306 -9.20 16.64 -64.36
CA GLU A 306 -9.29 16.66 -62.92
C GLU A 306 -10.23 15.59 -62.36
N ILE A 307 -11.43 15.42 -62.98
CA ILE A 307 -12.38 14.40 -62.62
C ILE A 307 -11.75 12.99 -62.87
N LYS A 308 -10.99 12.84 -63.92
CA LYS A 308 -10.32 11.59 -64.26
C LYS A 308 -9.25 11.21 -63.20
N LEU A 309 -8.38 12.18 -62.86
CA LEU A 309 -7.33 12.02 -61.83
C LEU A 309 -7.92 11.77 -60.43
N LEU A 310 -8.98 12.51 -60.09
CA LEU A 310 -9.67 12.34 -58.81
C LEU A 310 -10.35 10.98 -58.72
N THR A 311 -10.90 10.46 -59.84
CA THR A 311 -11.52 9.15 -59.90
C THR A 311 -10.49 8.03 -59.74
N GLU A 312 -9.30 8.18 -60.35
CA GLU A 312 -8.19 7.25 -60.19
C GLU A 312 -7.65 7.30 -58.74
N ALA A 313 -7.46 8.48 -58.18
CA ALA A 313 -7.01 8.64 -56.80
C ALA A 313 -8.02 8.09 -55.78
N LEU A 314 -9.33 8.29 -56.02
CA LEU A 314 -10.38 7.74 -55.20
C LEU A 314 -10.38 6.21 -55.22
N LYS A 315 -10.17 5.62 -56.42
CA LYS A 315 -10.08 4.18 -56.60
C LYS A 315 -8.89 3.60 -55.85
N GLU A 316 -7.74 4.29 -55.91
CA GLU A 316 -6.55 3.84 -55.18
C GLU A 316 -6.70 4.05 -53.66
N SER A 317 -7.28 5.20 -53.22
CA SER A 317 -7.58 5.42 -51.80
C SER A 317 -8.57 4.40 -51.24
N ASN A 318 -9.61 4.07 -52.01
CA ASN A 318 -10.55 3.04 -51.59
C ASN A 318 -9.86 1.66 -51.48
N ARG A 319 -8.97 1.30 -52.44
CA ARG A 319 -8.16 0.08 -52.35
C ARG A 319 -7.30 0.05 -51.08
N GLN A 320 -6.60 1.13 -50.82
CA GLN A 320 -5.78 1.25 -49.60
C GLN A 320 -6.63 1.20 -48.34
N GLN A 321 -7.81 1.81 -48.35
CA GLN A 321 -8.76 1.73 -47.25
C GLN A 321 -9.24 0.30 -47.00
N GLU A 322 -9.54 -0.44 -48.07
CA GLU A 322 -9.93 -1.84 -47.94
C GLU A 322 -8.79 -2.72 -47.43
N GLU A 323 -7.55 -2.48 -47.93
CA GLU A 323 -6.36 -3.16 -47.38
C GLU A 323 -6.14 -2.87 -45.90
N MET A 324 -6.28 -1.59 -45.49
CA MET A 324 -6.16 -1.19 -44.09
C MET A 324 -7.30 -1.77 -43.25
N ARG A 325 -8.53 -1.82 -43.77
CA ARG A 325 -9.64 -2.48 -43.07
C ARG A 325 -9.39 -3.97 -42.92
N ALA A 326 -8.87 -4.64 -43.96
CA ALA A 326 -8.52 -6.05 -43.87
C ALA A 326 -7.41 -6.30 -42.83
N ARG A 327 -6.37 -5.47 -42.82
CA ARG A 327 -5.31 -5.55 -41.79
C ARG A 327 -5.88 -5.27 -40.39
N ARG A 328 -6.74 -4.27 -40.26
CA ARG A 328 -7.40 -3.97 -38.99
C ARG A 328 -8.23 -5.15 -38.49
N THR A 329 -9.03 -5.77 -39.40
CA THR A 329 -9.85 -6.95 -39.07
C THR A 329 -8.97 -8.16 -38.69
N SER A 330 -7.81 -8.32 -39.38
CA SER A 330 -6.83 -9.34 -39.01
C SER A 330 -6.26 -9.07 -37.61
N PHE A 331 -5.84 -7.83 -37.33
CA PHE A 331 -5.33 -7.47 -36.01
C PHE A 331 -6.42 -7.53 -34.91
N GLU A 332 -7.67 -7.17 -35.24
CA GLU A 332 -8.79 -7.33 -34.29
C GLU A 332 -9.06 -8.82 -34.00
N ALA A 333 -8.93 -9.70 -35.01
CA ALA A 333 -9.03 -11.15 -34.82
C ALA A 333 -7.84 -11.69 -34.02
N GLU A 334 -6.61 -11.27 -34.35
CA GLU A 334 -5.42 -11.64 -33.59
C GLU A 334 -5.51 -11.15 -32.15
N LEU A 335 -5.99 -9.90 -31.95
CA LEU A 335 -6.23 -9.35 -30.61
C LEU A 335 -7.26 -10.18 -29.85
N THR A 336 -8.37 -10.54 -30.51
CA THR A 336 -9.42 -11.36 -29.90
C THR A 336 -8.85 -12.74 -29.51
N HIS A 337 -8.10 -13.38 -30.40
CA HIS A 337 -7.44 -14.66 -30.12
C HIS A 337 -6.42 -14.52 -28.99
N ALA A 338 -5.60 -13.46 -29.01
CA ALA A 338 -4.65 -13.20 -27.93
C ALA A 338 -5.35 -12.93 -26.58
N LEU A 339 -6.50 -12.25 -26.60
CA LEU A 339 -7.31 -12.05 -25.39
C LEU A 339 -7.92 -13.38 -24.90
N GLU A 340 -8.40 -14.21 -25.80
CA GLU A 340 -8.90 -15.56 -25.47
C GLU A 340 -7.77 -16.43 -24.90
N ASP A 341 -6.58 -16.38 -25.51
CA ASP A 341 -5.39 -17.07 -25.02
C ASP A 341 -4.97 -16.56 -23.63
N ILE A 342 -5.00 -15.23 -23.43
CA ILE A 342 -4.75 -14.61 -22.11
C ILE A 342 -5.79 -15.11 -21.11
N ASP A 343 -7.06 -15.15 -21.48
CA ASP A 343 -8.13 -15.62 -20.58
C ASP A 343 -8.04 -17.13 -20.31
N ALA A 344 -7.66 -17.92 -21.33
CA ALA A 344 -7.37 -19.34 -21.16
C ALA A 344 -6.17 -19.55 -20.21
N LYS A 345 -5.09 -18.79 -20.44
CA LYS A 345 -3.91 -18.82 -19.56
C LYS A 345 -4.20 -18.32 -18.14
N LYS A 346 -5.02 -17.28 -18.01
CA LYS A 346 -5.51 -16.84 -16.69
C LYS A 346 -6.34 -17.91 -16.00
N LYS A 347 -7.24 -18.60 -16.73
CA LYS A 347 -8.01 -19.73 -16.18
C LYS A 347 -7.10 -20.88 -15.78
N GLU A 348 -6.12 -21.24 -16.62
CA GLU A 348 -5.10 -22.25 -16.30
C GLU A 348 -4.27 -21.86 -15.08
N MET A 349 -3.84 -20.59 -15.01
CA MET A 349 -3.15 -20.02 -13.85
C MET A 349 -4.03 -20.05 -12.60
N TRP A 350 -5.33 -19.76 -12.72
CA TRP A 350 -6.29 -19.84 -11.63
C TRP A 350 -6.54 -21.29 -11.18
N GLN A 351 -6.68 -22.22 -12.11
CA GLN A 351 -6.82 -23.66 -11.82
C GLN A 351 -5.56 -24.24 -11.16
N ASN A 352 -4.38 -23.73 -11.54
CA ASN A 352 -3.08 -24.11 -10.98
C ASN A 352 -2.68 -23.30 -9.72
N GLY A 353 -3.61 -22.56 -9.12
CA GLY A 353 -3.39 -21.86 -7.86
C GLY A 353 -2.84 -20.43 -7.99
N GLY A 354 -2.93 -19.81 -9.17
CA GLY A 354 -2.45 -18.45 -9.43
C GLY A 354 -3.11 -17.38 -8.54
N ASN A 355 -4.37 -17.59 -8.15
CA ASN A 355 -5.02 -16.74 -7.14
C ASN A 355 -4.34 -16.84 -5.79
N ARG A 356 -3.85 -18.04 -5.44
CA ARG A 356 -3.14 -18.26 -4.17
C ARG A 356 -1.82 -17.47 -4.10
N LEU A 357 -1.15 -17.31 -5.24
CA LEU A 357 0.10 -16.52 -5.31
C LEU A 357 -0.20 -15.03 -5.06
N HIS A 358 -1.16 -14.48 -5.79
CA HIS A 358 -1.54 -13.06 -5.67
C HIS A 358 -2.16 -12.73 -4.30
N ASP A 359 -2.96 -13.65 -3.76
CA ASP A 359 -3.54 -13.51 -2.41
C ASP A 359 -2.46 -13.62 -1.33
N ALA A 360 -1.50 -14.51 -1.48
CA ALA A 360 -0.38 -14.66 -0.56
C ALA A 360 0.60 -13.47 -0.61
N GLU A 361 0.86 -12.88 -1.79
CA GLU A 361 1.67 -11.65 -1.91
C GLU A 361 1.00 -10.45 -1.22
N LYS A 362 -0.32 -10.37 -1.29
CA LYS A 362 -1.11 -9.32 -0.64
C LYS A 362 -1.13 -9.50 0.89
N GLU A 363 -1.27 -10.73 1.37
CA GLU A 363 -1.18 -11.06 2.80
C GLU A 363 0.21 -10.76 3.35
N LEU A 364 1.25 -11.09 2.61
CA LEU A 364 2.63 -10.80 2.99
C LEU A 364 2.85 -9.28 3.14
N LYS A 365 2.44 -8.48 2.16
CA LYS A 365 2.57 -7.02 2.20
C LYS A 365 1.76 -6.37 3.32
N ASN A 366 0.64 -6.97 3.71
CA ASN A 366 -0.15 -6.53 4.85
C ASN A 366 0.54 -6.85 6.17
N CYS A 367 1.07 -8.08 6.32
CA CYS A 367 1.85 -8.46 7.49
C CYS A 367 3.13 -7.61 7.65
N GLU A 368 3.81 -7.26 6.56
CA GLU A 368 4.97 -6.37 6.59
C GLU A 368 4.64 -4.96 7.08
N LYS A 369 3.47 -4.45 6.68
CA LYS A 369 2.96 -3.14 7.11
C LYS A 369 2.63 -3.11 8.60
N ASP A 370 1.95 -4.17 9.06
CA ASP A 370 1.59 -4.31 10.47
C ASP A 370 2.84 -4.48 11.34
N LEU A 371 3.83 -5.22 10.85
CA LEU A 371 5.11 -5.40 11.52
C LEU A 371 5.90 -4.09 11.63
N ALA A 372 5.92 -3.29 10.55
CA ALA A 372 6.56 -1.98 10.58
C ALA A 372 5.89 -1.04 11.60
N GLN A 373 4.57 -1.10 11.69
CA GLN A 373 3.81 -0.31 12.65
C GLN A 373 4.11 -0.71 14.11
N VAL A 374 4.12 -2.01 14.38
CA VAL A 374 4.44 -2.53 15.73
C VAL A 374 5.90 -2.23 16.10
N ARG A 375 6.85 -2.32 15.15
CA ARG A 375 8.24 -1.91 15.40
C ARG A 375 8.36 -0.44 15.79
N LYS A 376 7.71 0.45 15.05
CA LYS A 376 7.70 1.88 15.35
C LYS A 376 7.11 2.17 16.73
N GLN A 377 6.10 1.42 17.13
CA GLN A 377 5.53 1.54 18.49
C GLN A 377 6.49 1.04 19.58
N ALA A 378 7.22 -0.05 19.34
CA ALA A 378 8.23 -0.54 20.26
C ALA A 378 9.41 0.45 20.40
N GLU A 379 9.87 1.03 19.29
CA GLU A 379 10.92 2.07 19.29
C GLU A 379 10.49 3.29 20.11
N ASN A 380 9.26 3.78 19.92
CA ASN A 380 8.73 4.88 20.69
C ASN A 380 8.60 4.53 22.19
N TYR A 381 8.17 3.31 22.49
CA TYR A 381 8.10 2.84 23.87
C TYR A 381 9.49 2.86 24.52
N HIS A 382 10.50 2.35 23.84
CA HIS A 382 11.88 2.38 24.32
C HIS A 382 12.39 3.83 24.49
N PHE A 383 12.12 4.70 23.54
CA PHE A 383 12.50 6.10 23.59
C PHE A 383 11.87 6.80 24.80
N TYR A 384 10.56 6.62 25.03
CA TYR A 384 9.91 7.25 26.19
C TYR A 384 10.34 6.63 27.52
N ALA A 385 10.61 5.33 27.56
CA ALA A 385 11.18 4.70 28.74
C ALA A 385 12.57 5.25 29.06
N ASP A 386 13.41 5.46 28.06
CA ASP A 386 14.74 6.07 28.20
C ASP A 386 14.65 7.54 28.67
N VAL A 387 13.77 8.35 28.06
CA VAL A 387 13.54 9.75 28.43
C VAL A 387 13.07 9.87 29.89
N LEU A 388 12.30 8.91 30.37
CA LEU A 388 11.77 8.85 31.72
C LEU A 388 12.73 8.18 32.73
N GLY A 389 13.89 7.66 32.24
CA GLY A 389 14.85 6.93 33.06
C GLY A 389 14.32 5.57 33.55
N LEU A 390 13.34 5.01 32.88
CA LEU A 390 12.69 3.76 33.26
C LEU A 390 13.28 2.60 32.49
N SER A 391 13.64 1.53 33.16
CA SER A 391 14.09 0.31 32.49
C SER A 391 12.92 -0.37 31.77
N VAL A 392 13.12 -0.68 30.50
CA VAL A 392 12.11 -1.39 29.68
C VAL A 392 11.87 -2.80 30.23
N PRO A 393 10.64 -3.17 30.54
CA PRO A 393 10.34 -4.51 31.02
C PRO A 393 10.47 -5.53 29.88
N VAL A 394 11.19 -6.60 30.15
CA VAL A 394 11.44 -7.68 29.17
C VAL A 394 10.30 -8.71 29.18
N VAL A 395 9.50 -8.72 30.22
CA VAL A 395 8.45 -9.70 30.46
C VAL A 395 7.12 -8.99 30.76
N LEU A 396 6.02 -9.56 30.30
CA LEU A 396 4.66 -9.03 30.53
C LEU A 396 4.32 -8.85 32.01
N GLU A 397 4.83 -9.73 32.86
CA GLU A 397 4.61 -9.69 34.31
C GLU A 397 5.26 -8.51 35.01
N ASP A 398 6.48 -8.17 34.61
CA ASP A 398 7.17 -6.96 35.10
C ASP A 398 6.45 -5.66 34.67
N PHE A 399 5.87 -5.69 33.47
CA PHE A 399 5.04 -4.60 32.99
C PHE A 399 3.78 -4.42 33.83
N LEU A 400 3.05 -5.52 34.12
CA LEU A 400 1.82 -5.49 34.92
C LEU A 400 2.07 -5.10 36.40
N THR A 401 3.23 -5.43 36.94
CA THR A 401 3.59 -5.09 38.32
C THR A 401 3.89 -3.60 38.46
N ARG A 402 4.72 -3.04 37.58
CA ARG A 402 5.04 -1.60 37.58
C ARG A 402 3.84 -0.70 37.28
N ARG A 403 2.90 -1.20 36.48
CA ARG A 403 1.65 -0.50 36.25
C ARG A 403 0.77 -0.37 37.51
N LYS A 404 0.91 -1.26 38.48
CA LYS A 404 0.20 -1.16 39.76
C LYS A 404 0.90 -0.25 40.75
N GLU A 405 2.17 0.04 40.53
CA GLU A 405 2.98 0.88 41.43
C GLU A 405 2.96 2.37 41.00
N LEU A 406 2.56 2.66 39.74
CA LEU A 406 2.26 3.99 39.21
C LEU A 406 0.79 4.34 39.38
#